data_5bbc36b017fce6ee10a338a436c39759
#
_entry.id   5bbc36b017fce6ee10a338a436c39759
#
_cell.length_a   1.000
_cell.length_b   1.000
_cell.length_c   1.000
_cell.angle_alpha   90.00
_cell.angle_beta   90.00
_cell.angle_gamma   90.00
#
_symmetry.space_group_name_H-M   'P 1'
#
loop_
_entity.id
_entity.type
_entity.pdbx_description
1 polymer ?
#
loop_
_entity_poly.entity_id
_entity_poly.type
_entity_poly.pdbx_seq_one_letter_code
_entity_poly.pdbx_strand_id
1 'polypeptide(L)'
;MIDSWFGFKRPTAKFLYYWAIANLAANVMLVVTGGAVRVTDSGLGCPTWPQCTAGSVTPHAAMGIHGIIEFGNRMLTWVLVIIAVATWVAAMRRVPVDRLSRRLATGVAMGVPLQAVIGGITVLTNLNPWIVSLHFLATMVIISLATWMVVHTKPNREQTLDDAGQPKVLIRFAVLLAWAIYILTWVTIYLGTVVTGSGPHAGDIKAHRNGLEPTQATQLHVDAVWTLVGLTIGLILLTVAAVSSLRRAAAWFGAVIVVQGVIGYVQYAAGLPEVLVVLHMFGSTLLMIGATQLILATKGR
;
A
#
# COMPACT_ATOMS: atom_id res chain seq x y z
N MET A 1 -1.62 -18.43 -36.12
CA MET A 1 -0.29 -19.05 -36.25
C MET A 1 0.73 -18.19 -35.53
N ILE A 2 0.94 -18.38 -34.26
CA ILE A 2 2.11 -18.04 -33.40
C ILE A 2 1.75 -18.61 -32.00
N ASP A 3 1.68 -19.96 -31.88
CA ASP A 3 1.22 -20.60 -30.65
C ASP A 3 2.35 -21.05 -29.71
N SER A 4 3.58 -20.83 -30.07
CA SER A 4 4.73 -21.28 -29.26
C SER A 4 5.99 -20.47 -29.52
N TRP A 5 5.98 -19.20 -29.14
CA TRP A 5 7.26 -18.55 -28.92
C TRP A 5 7.87 -19.11 -27.63
N PHE A 6 8.97 -19.84 -27.72
CA PHE A 6 9.71 -20.51 -26.62
C PHE A 6 8.98 -21.67 -25.90
N GLY A 7 8.03 -22.40 -26.49
CA GLY A 7 7.48 -23.63 -25.89
C GLY A 7 6.67 -23.47 -24.60
N PHE A 8 6.44 -22.25 -24.10
CA PHE A 8 5.67 -22.00 -22.89
C PHE A 8 4.18 -21.92 -23.21
N LYS A 9 3.38 -22.73 -22.50
CA LYS A 9 1.90 -22.67 -22.56
C LYS A 9 1.41 -21.25 -22.24
N ARG A 10 0.34 -20.82 -22.91
CA ARG A 10 -0.29 -19.51 -22.65
C ARG A 10 -0.75 -19.42 -21.20
N PRO A 11 -0.51 -18.29 -20.50
CA PRO A 11 -0.91 -18.13 -19.11
C PRO A 11 -2.44 -18.23 -18.95
N THR A 12 -2.88 -19.03 -18.00
CA THR A 12 -4.30 -19.15 -17.64
C THR A 12 -4.74 -17.95 -16.79
N ALA A 13 -6.07 -17.73 -16.66
CA ALA A 13 -6.61 -16.74 -15.75
C ALA A 13 -6.15 -16.97 -14.28
N LYS A 14 -6.14 -18.25 -13.86
CA LYS A 14 -5.66 -18.64 -12.52
C LYS A 14 -4.17 -18.32 -12.33
N PHE A 15 -3.34 -18.57 -13.33
CA PHE A 15 -1.92 -18.25 -13.28
C PHE A 15 -1.68 -16.74 -13.07
N LEU A 16 -2.35 -15.90 -13.86
CA LEU A 16 -2.26 -14.45 -13.70
C LEU A 16 -2.78 -13.97 -12.34
N TYR A 17 -3.85 -14.58 -11.83
CA TYR A 17 -4.40 -14.26 -10.52
C TYR A 17 -3.40 -14.52 -9.38
N TYR A 18 -2.71 -15.67 -9.39
CA TYR A 18 -1.70 -15.98 -8.37
C TYR A 18 -0.48 -15.05 -8.45
N TRP A 19 -0.04 -14.68 -9.66
CA TRP A 19 1.00 -13.69 -9.82
C TRP A 19 0.58 -12.28 -9.36
N ALA A 20 -0.68 -11.92 -9.56
CA ALA A 20 -1.23 -10.67 -9.04
C ALA A 20 -1.24 -10.66 -7.49
N ILE A 21 -1.60 -11.79 -6.84
CA ILE A 21 -1.52 -11.93 -5.38
C ILE A 21 -0.05 -11.84 -4.92
N ALA A 22 0.85 -12.58 -5.55
CA ALA A 22 2.27 -12.54 -5.20
C ALA A 22 2.84 -11.12 -5.31
N ASN A 23 2.46 -10.38 -6.35
CA ASN A 23 2.86 -8.99 -6.54
C ASN A 23 2.32 -8.08 -5.43
N LEU A 24 1.04 -8.17 -5.10
CA LEU A 24 0.44 -7.42 -3.99
C LEU A 24 1.15 -7.73 -2.67
N ALA A 25 1.34 -9.03 -2.36
CA ALA A 25 2.01 -9.47 -1.14
C ALA A 25 3.46 -8.96 -1.06
N ALA A 26 4.21 -9.01 -2.17
CA ALA A 26 5.59 -8.50 -2.22
C ALA A 26 5.67 -6.99 -1.97
N ASN A 27 4.74 -6.19 -2.53
CA ASN A 27 4.66 -4.75 -2.25
C ASN A 27 4.32 -4.48 -0.77
N VAL A 28 3.38 -5.23 -0.18
CA VAL A 28 3.05 -5.11 1.25
C VAL A 28 4.25 -5.48 2.12
N MET A 29 4.97 -6.55 1.79
CA MET A 29 6.18 -6.95 2.52
C MET A 29 7.28 -5.90 2.46
N LEU A 30 7.46 -5.21 1.33
CA LEU A 30 8.41 -4.10 1.23
C LEU A 30 8.02 -2.89 2.09
N VAL A 31 6.73 -2.66 2.35
CA VAL A 31 6.32 -1.65 3.35
C VAL A 31 6.73 -2.07 4.75
N VAL A 32 6.57 -3.34 5.11
CA VAL A 32 6.96 -3.88 6.42
C VAL A 32 8.48 -3.78 6.62
N THR A 33 9.26 -4.23 5.63
CA THR A 33 10.74 -4.21 5.71
C THR A 33 11.29 -2.79 5.64
N GLY A 34 10.70 -1.91 4.82
CA GLY A 34 11.01 -0.48 4.80
C GLY A 34 10.67 0.22 6.13
N GLY A 35 9.57 -0.21 6.77
CA GLY A 35 9.22 0.19 8.13
C GLY A 35 10.30 -0.24 9.14
N ALA A 36 10.79 -1.48 9.04
CA ALA A 36 11.87 -1.99 9.88
C ALA A 36 13.16 -1.18 9.68
N VAL A 37 13.57 -0.89 8.44
CA VAL A 37 14.71 0.00 8.13
C VAL A 37 14.56 1.34 8.84
N ARG A 38 13.35 1.89 8.86
CA ARG A 38 13.06 3.18 9.46
C ARG A 38 13.16 3.17 10.98
N VAL A 39 12.53 2.20 11.66
CA VAL A 39 12.48 2.16 13.13
C VAL A 39 13.80 1.70 13.75
N THR A 40 14.67 1.06 12.98
CA THR A 40 16.01 0.66 13.40
C THR A 40 17.10 1.68 13.08
N ASP A 41 16.71 2.91 12.71
CA ASP A 41 17.62 3.99 12.31
C ASP A 41 18.62 3.58 11.21
N SER A 42 18.18 2.70 10.30
CA SER A 42 19.03 2.14 9.24
C SER A 42 18.83 2.80 7.88
N GLY A 43 18.05 3.88 7.80
CA GLY A 43 17.69 4.52 6.53
C GLY A 43 18.83 5.23 5.80
N LEU A 44 19.98 5.47 6.49
CA LEU A 44 21.24 5.95 5.92
C LEU A 44 22.38 4.95 6.15
N GLY A 45 22.07 3.69 6.40
CA GLY A 45 23.06 2.61 6.47
C GLY A 45 23.84 2.43 5.17
N CYS A 46 23.27 2.82 4.02
CA CYS A 46 23.91 3.00 2.73
C CYS A 46 23.77 4.47 2.31
N PRO A 47 24.74 5.35 2.60
CA PRO A 47 24.54 6.81 2.47
C PRO A 47 24.55 7.35 1.04
N THR A 48 24.72 6.46 0.03
CA THR A 48 24.70 6.85 -1.39
C THR A 48 23.68 6.04 -2.19
N TRP A 49 23.38 6.50 -3.40
CA TRP A 49 22.51 5.79 -4.34
C TRP A 49 22.99 6.07 -5.79
N PRO A 50 22.98 5.07 -6.70
CA PRO A 50 22.50 3.68 -6.55
C PRO A 50 23.45 2.75 -5.75
N GLN A 51 24.69 3.11 -5.58
CA GLN A 51 25.67 2.34 -4.80
C GLN A 51 25.40 2.50 -3.29
N CYS A 52 25.89 1.54 -2.47
CA CYS A 52 25.82 1.66 -1.02
C CYS A 52 26.81 2.68 -0.46
N THR A 53 28.04 2.70 -1.03
CA THR A 53 29.07 3.69 -0.73
C THR A 53 29.78 4.13 -2.01
N ALA A 54 30.57 5.18 -1.95
CA ALA A 54 31.41 5.61 -3.07
C ALA A 54 32.34 4.45 -3.50
N GLY A 55 32.07 3.90 -4.70
CA GLY A 55 32.86 2.80 -5.26
C GLY A 55 32.45 1.38 -4.86
N SER A 56 31.41 1.18 -4.02
CA SER A 56 30.91 -0.16 -3.66
C SER A 56 29.40 -0.26 -3.71
N VAL A 57 28.90 -1.33 -4.33
CA VAL A 57 27.47 -1.69 -4.34
C VAL A 57 27.05 -2.30 -3.01
N THR A 58 27.96 -2.99 -2.33
CA THR A 58 27.72 -3.66 -1.04
C THR A 58 28.19 -2.81 0.14
N PRO A 59 27.57 -2.97 1.34
CA PRO A 59 28.03 -2.29 2.54
C PRO A 59 29.42 -2.79 2.96
N HIS A 60 30.22 -1.90 3.55
CA HIS A 60 31.48 -2.25 4.19
C HIS A 60 31.26 -2.65 5.65
N ALA A 61 32.16 -3.44 6.23
CA ALA A 61 32.07 -3.88 7.62
C ALA A 61 31.90 -2.70 8.64
N ALA A 62 32.48 -1.55 8.35
CA ALA A 62 32.36 -0.36 9.18
C ALA A 62 30.96 0.23 9.29
N MET A 63 30.02 -0.14 8.39
CA MET A 63 28.61 0.29 8.42
C MET A 63 27.76 -0.54 9.39
N GLY A 64 28.30 -1.63 9.92
CA GLY A 64 27.64 -2.47 10.92
C GLY A 64 26.31 -3.02 10.46
N ILE A 65 25.41 -3.21 11.42
CA ILE A 65 24.09 -3.80 11.20
C ILE A 65 23.18 -2.91 10.35
N HIS A 66 23.31 -1.59 10.46
CA HIS A 66 22.47 -0.64 9.71
C HIS A 66 22.69 -0.74 8.19
N GLY A 67 23.97 -0.90 7.76
CA GLY A 67 24.29 -1.15 6.35
C GLY A 67 23.68 -2.45 5.83
N ILE A 68 23.70 -3.52 6.66
CA ILE A 68 23.12 -4.82 6.29
C ILE A 68 21.61 -4.73 6.16
N ILE A 69 20.91 -4.05 7.10
CA ILE A 69 19.45 -3.91 7.11
C ILE A 69 19.01 -3.11 5.86
N GLU A 70 19.61 -1.95 5.60
CA GLU A 70 19.24 -1.15 4.43
C GLU A 70 19.57 -1.85 3.12
N PHE A 71 20.77 -2.42 2.98
CA PHE A 71 21.15 -3.16 1.79
C PHE A 71 20.25 -4.37 1.55
N GLY A 72 19.91 -5.12 2.60
CA GLY A 72 18.97 -6.23 2.52
C GLY A 72 17.60 -5.78 1.98
N ASN A 73 17.08 -4.65 2.44
CA ASN A 73 15.84 -4.09 1.93
C ASN A 73 15.95 -3.68 0.45
N ARG A 74 17.10 -3.10 0.02
CA ARG A 74 17.36 -2.85 -1.41
C ARG A 74 17.39 -4.15 -2.23
N MET A 75 17.94 -5.25 -1.69
CA MET A 75 17.96 -6.56 -2.38
C MET A 75 16.55 -7.15 -2.54
N LEU A 76 15.66 -6.97 -1.57
CA LEU A 76 14.25 -7.39 -1.69
C LEU A 76 13.53 -6.70 -2.86
N THR A 77 13.96 -5.51 -3.25
CA THR A 77 13.43 -4.83 -4.44
C THR A 77 13.68 -5.64 -5.73
N TRP A 78 14.81 -6.36 -5.84
CA TRP A 78 15.06 -7.24 -6.99
C TRP A 78 14.10 -8.42 -7.05
N VAL A 79 13.72 -8.97 -5.89
CA VAL A 79 12.68 -10.01 -5.82
C VAL A 79 11.35 -9.44 -6.32
N LEU A 80 10.99 -8.22 -5.90
CA LEU A 80 9.80 -7.54 -6.42
C LEU A 80 9.88 -7.29 -7.92
N VAL A 81 11.05 -6.89 -8.47
CA VAL A 81 11.25 -6.71 -9.91
C VAL A 81 10.92 -8.00 -10.66
N ILE A 82 11.45 -9.15 -10.20
CA ILE A 82 11.19 -10.46 -10.82
C ILE A 82 9.69 -10.76 -10.82
N ILE A 83 9.01 -10.58 -9.67
CA ILE A 83 7.58 -10.82 -9.54
C ILE A 83 6.77 -9.86 -10.42
N ALA A 84 7.14 -8.57 -10.47
CA ALA A 84 6.45 -7.57 -11.27
C ALA A 84 6.59 -7.86 -12.78
N VAL A 85 7.79 -8.21 -13.24
CA VAL A 85 8.07 -8.59 -14.63
C VAL A 85 7.31 -9.87 -14.99
N ALA A 86 7.32 -10.90 -14.13
CA ALA A 86 6.57 -12.14 -14.36
C ALA A 86 5.07 -11.88 -14.46
N THR A 87 4.53 -11.02 -13.58
CA THR A 87 3.13 -10.60 -13.59
C THR A 87 2.80 -9.85 -14.89
N TRP A 88 3.67 -8.94 -15.31
CA TRP A 88 3.51 -8.17 -16.55
C TRP A 88 3.54 -9.06 -17.79
N VAL A 89 4.52 -9.95 -17.90
CA VAL A 89 4.63 -10.92 -19.00
C VAL A 89 3.39 -11.82 -19.05
N ALA A 90 2.93 -12.32 -17.90
CA ALA A 90 1.70 -13.12 -17.82
C ALA A 90 0.47 -12.36 -18.33
N ALA A 91 0.32 -11.07 -17.97
CA ALA A 91 -0.76 -10.23 -18.45
C ALA A 91 -0.68 -9.95 -19.96
N MET A 92 0.55 -9.71 -20.49
CA MET A 92 0.76 -9.45 -21.92
C MET A 92 0.48 -10.68 -22.80
N ARG A 93 0.80 -11.88 -22.32
CA ARG A 93 0.68 -13.14 -23.07
C ARG A 93 -0.67 -13.83 -22.89
N ARG A 94 -1.55 -13.32 -22.03
CA ARG A 94 -2.88 -13.92 -21.78
C ARG A 94 -3.78 -13.83 -23.02
N VAL A 95 -4.52 -14.93 -23.28
CA VAL A 95 -5.55 -15.02 -24.32
C VAL A 95 -6.84 -15.57 -23.69
N PRO A 96 -8.01 -14.95 -23.95
CA PRO A 96 -8.18 -13.72 -24.75
C PRO A 96 -7.52 -12.50 -24.12
N VAL A 97 -7.23 -11.51 -24.97
CA VAL A 97 -6.57 -10.27 -24.54
C VAL A 97 -7.43 -9.50 -23.54
N ASP A 98 -6.87 -9.25 -22.36
CA ASP A 98 -7.50 -8.43 -21.32
C ASP A 98 -6.76 -7.10 -21.19
N ARG A 99 -7.34 -6.06 -21.79
CA ARG A 99 -6.75 -4.73 -21.84
C ARG A 99 -6.57 -4.11 -20.45
N LEU A 100 -7.49 -4.38 -19.53
CA LEU A 100 -7.40 -3.83 -18.17
C LEU A 100 -6.26 -4.50 -17.38
N SER A 101 -6.17 -5.84 -17.41
CA SER A 101 -5.03 -6.55 -16.81
C SER A 101 -3.69 -6.07 -17.35
N ARG A 102 -3.58 -5.83 -18.67
CA ARG A 102 -2.35 -5.29 -19.28
C ARG A 102 -1.99 -3.91 -18.72
N ARG A 103 -2.98 -2.99 -18.63
CA ARG A 103 -2.77 -1.63 -18.11
C ARG A 103 -2.36 -1.65 -16.64
N LEU A 104 -3.05 -2.44 -15.82
CA LEU A 104 -2.75 -2.57 -14.38
C LEU A 104 -1.37 -3.18 -14.16
N ALA A 105 -1.05 -4.27 -14.86
CA ALA A 105 0.27 -4.90 -14.77
C ALA A 105 1.39 -3.95 -15.23
N THR A 106 1.18 -3.16 -16.29
CA THR A 106 2.15 -2.15 -16.72
C THR A 106 2.31 -1.05 -15.67
N GLY A 107 1.20 -0.54 -15.10
CA GLY A 107 1.26 0.48 -14.05
C GLY A 107 2.03 0.00 -12.81
N VAL A 108 1.78 -1.23 -12.35
CA VAL A 108 2.51 -1.83 -11.22
C VAL A 108 4.00 -2.05 -11.58
N ALA A 109 4.30 -2.60 -12.77
CA ALA A 109 5.68 -2.84 -13.20
C ALA A 109 6.49 -1.54 -13.34
N MET A 110 5.88 -0.47 -13.89
CA MET A 110 6.51 0.85 -14.00
C MET A 110 6.61 1.57 -12.64
N GLY A 111 5.75 1.22 -11.70
CA GLY A 111 5.83 1.70 -10.32
C GLY A 111 7.14 1.30 -9.64
N VAL A 112 7.72 0.13 -9.94
CA VAL A 112 8.96 -0.35 -9.30
C VAL A 112 10.16 0.56 -9.61
N PRO A 113 10.52 0.87 -10.87
CA PRO A 113 11.62 1.80 -11.15
C PRO A 113 11.33 3.22 -10.64
N LEU A 114 10.07 3.68 -10.68
CA LEU A 114 9.69 4.97 -10.09
C LEU A 114 9.99 4.99 -8.59
N GLN A 115 9.65 3.92 -7.87
CA GLN A 115 9.94 3.78 -6.43
C GLN A 115 11.44 3.71 -6.14
N ALA A 116 12.23 3.05 -7.00
CA ALA A 116 13.68 3.03 -6.86
C ALA A 116 14.27 4.45 -6.96
N VAL A 117 13.79 5.24 -7.92
CA VAL A 117 14.23 6.65 -8.08
C VAL A 117 13.81 7.51 -6.88
N ILE A 118 12.53 7.46 -6.46
CA ILE A 118 12.08 8.23 -5.30
C ILE A 118 12.83 7.78 -4.03
N GLY A 119 13.01 6.47 -3.83
CA GLY A 119 13.79 5.91 -2.72
C GLY A 119 15.26 6.34 -2.76
N GLY A 120 15.88 6.42 -3.93
CA GLY A 120 17.21 6.99 -4.11
C GLY A 120 17.28 8.47 -3.70
N ILE A 121 16.27 9.26 -4.09
CA ILE A 121 16.16 10.67 -3.69
C ILE A 121 16.00 10.80 -2.17
N THR A 122 15.28 9.88 -1.49
CA THR A 122 15.19 9.92 -0.02
C THR A 122 16.57 9.83 0.64
N VAL A 123 17.44 8.94 0.15
CA VAL A 123 18.81 8.78 0.66
C VAL A 123 19.63 10.03 0.36
N LEU A 124 19.63 10.50 -0.89
CA LEU A 124 20.41 11.67 -1.33
C LEU A 124 19.98 12.98 -0.66
N THR A 125 18.78 13.04 -0.10
CA THR A 125 18.25 14.20 0.64
C THR A 125 18.28 14.00 2.16
N ASN A 126 19.10 13.04 2.67
CA ASN A 126 19.22 12.72 4.08
C ASN A 126 17.85 12.46 4.75
N LEU A 127 17.04 11.65 4.09
CA LEU A 127 15.69 11.26 4.52
C LEU A 127 14.76 12.47 4.73
N ASN A 128 14.78 13.43 3.82
CA ASN A 128 13.84 14.54 3.86
C ASN A 128 12.41 14.01 4.08
N PRO A 129 11.69 14.43 5.15
CA PRO A 129 10.42 13.83 5.54
C PRO A 129 9.31 13.94 4.48
N TRP A 130 9.35 14.99 3.64
CA TRP A 130 8.39 15.17 2.55
C TRP A 130 8.65 14.21 1.39
N ILE A 131 9.93 13.92 1.10
CA ILE A 131 10.30 12.93 0.07
C ILE A 131 9.99 11.52 0.56
N VAL A 132 10.24 11.22 1.84
CA VAL A 132 9.85 9.95 2.48
C VAL A 132 8.34 9.77 2.45
N SER A 133 7.57 10.83 2.74
CA SER A 133 6.11 10.84 2.61
C SER A 133 5.67 10.53 1.17
N LEU A 134 6.25 11.19 0.18
CA LEU A 134 5.97 10.95 -1.24
C LEU A 134 6.27 9.49 -1.63
N HIS A 135 7.41 8.94 -1.18
CA HIS A 135 7.79 7.54 -1.42
C HIS A 135 6.74 6.59 -0.87
N PHE A 136 6.27 6.81 0.37
CA PHE A 136 5.24 6.01 0.99
C PHE A 136 3.88 6.12 0.27
N LEU A 137 3.44 7.33 -0.08
CA LEU A 137 2.19 7.55 -0.80
C LEU A 137 2.21 6.94 -2.21
N ALA A 138 3.33 7.05 -2.91
CA ALA A 138 3.49 6.40 -4.22
C ALA A 138 3.41 4.86 -4.09
N THR A 139 3.91 4.28 -2.98
CA THR A 139 3.68 2.84 -2.68
C THR A 139 2.20 2.52 -2.51
N MET A 140 1.40 3.39 -1.87
CA MET A 140 -0.04 3.19 -1.71
C MET A 140 -0.78 3.21 -3.07
N VAL A 141 -0.31 4.00 -4.04
CA VAL A 141 -0.82 3.94 -5.43
C VAL A 141 -0.57 2.56 -6.04
N ILE A 142 0.65 2.02 -5.90
CA ILE A 142 1.00 0.69 -6.43
C ILE A 142 0.15 -0.40 -5.75
N ILE A 143 -0.02 -0.33 -4.42
CA ILE A 143 -0.89 -1.25 -3.66
C ILE A 143 -2.33 -1.18 -4.17
N SER A 144 -2.86 0.01 -4.45
CA SER A 144 -4.20 0.18 -5.01
C SER A 144 -4.33 -0.46 -6.40
N LEU A 145 -3.35 -0.24 -7.30
CA LEU A 145 -3.31 -0.86 -8.62
C LEU A 145 -3.18 -2.39 -8.55
N ALA A 146 -2.32 -2.90 -7.67
CA ALA A 146 -2.14 -4.33 -7.45
C ALA A 146 -3.40 -4.97 -6.86
N THR A 147 -4.07 -4.29 -5.92
CA THR A 147 -5.37 -4.72 -5.37
C THR A 147 -6.42 -4.79 -6.47
N TRP A 148 -6.49 -3.76 -7.32
CA TRP A 148 -7.42 -3.77 -8.44
C TRP A 148 -7.13 -4.94 -9.39
N MET A 149 -5.87 -5.22 -9.68
CA MET A 149 -5.47 -6.34 -10.51
C MET A 149 -5.90 -7.68 -9.89
N VAL A 150 -5.70 -7.89 -8.59
CA VAL A 150 -6.16 -9.09 -7.86
C VAL A 150 -7.69 -9.25 -7.97
N VAL A 151 -8.44 -8.17 -7.68
CA VAL A 151 -9.91 -8.20 -7.76
C VAL A 151 -10.40 -8.47 -9.19
N HIS A 152 -9.74 -7.87 -10.19
CA HIS A 152 -10.14 -8.01 -11.59
C HIS A 152 -9.83 -9.41 -12.16
N THR A 153 -8.70 -10.01 -11.76
CA THR A 153 -8.26 -11.31 -12.27
C THR A 153 -8.79 -12.51 -11.49
N LYS A 154 -9.52 -12.27 -10.39
CA LYS A 154 -10.09 -13.34 -9.54
C LYS A 154 -10.96 -14.30 -10.36
N PRO A 155 -10.64 -15.63 -10.38
CA PRO A 155 -11.50 -16.62 -11.01
C PRO A 155 -12.85 -16.68 -10.29
N ASN A 156 -13.92 -16.96 -11.02
CA ASN A 156 -15.28 -17.10 -10.47
C ASN A 156 -15.69 -15.90 -9.59
N ARG A 157 -15.49 -14.69 -10.14
CA ARG A 157 -15.98 -13.49 -9.47
C ARG A 157 -17.47 -13.67 -9.21
N GLU A 158 -17.83 -13.87 -7.93
CA GLU A 158 -19.23 -13.88 -7.52
C GLU A 158 -19.90 -12.63 -8.07
N GLN A 159 -21.02 -12.81 -8.76
CA GLN A 159 -21.86 -11.68 -9.12
C GLN A 159 -22.18 -10.95 -7.82
N THR A 160 -21.90 -9.64 -7.80
CA THR A 160 -22.30 -8.79 -6.68
C THR A 160 -23.77 -9.04 -6.39
N LEU A 161 -24.11 -9.23 -5.12
CA LEU A 161 -25.50 -9.36 -4.69
C LEU A 161 -26.33 -8.28 -5.38
N ASP A 162 -27.44 -8.69 -5.96
CA ASP A 162 -28.30 -7.79 -6.70
C ASP A 162 -29.05 -6.90 -5.69
N ASP A 163 -28.86 -5.59 -5.81
CA ASP A 163 -29.64 -4.60 -5.08
C ASP A 163 -30.93 -4.24 -5.85
N ALA A 164 -31.40 -5.14 -6.73
CA ALA A 164 -32.65 -4.98 -7.46
C ALA A 164 -33.81 -4.73 -6.48
N GLY A 165 -34.59 -3.70 -6.73
CA GLY A 165 -35.69 -3.29 -5.88
C GLY A 165 -35.32 -2.28 -4.76
N GLN A 166 -34.05 -2.02 -4.53
CA GLN A 166 -33.65 -0.97 -3.58
C GLN A 166 -33.81 0.44 -4.17
N PRO A 167 -34.18 1.44 -3.34
CA PRO A 167 -34.28 2.82 -3.81
C PRO A 167 -32.95 3.31 -4.36
N LYS A 168 -32.94 3.84 -5.60
CA LYS A 168 -31.75 4.36 -6.26
C LYS A 168 -31.01 5.42 -5.44
N VAL A 169 -31.74 6.17 -4.61
CA VAL A 169 -31.17 7.18 -3.72
C VAL A 169 -30.24 6.54 -2.67
N LEU A 170 -30.61 5.40 -2.08
CA LEU A 170 -29.79 4.71 -1.08
C LEU A 170 -28.53 4.13 -1.71
N ILE A 171 -28.64 3.59 -2.92
CA ILE A 171 -27.47 3.11 -3.68
C ILE A 171 -26.51 4.28 -3.97
N ARG A 172 -27.02 5.45 -4.39
CA ARG A 172 -26.19 6.63 -4.61
C ARG A 172 -25.50 7.11 -3.34
N PHE A 173 -26.20 7.12 -2.21
CA PHE A 173 -25.59 7.46 -0.92
C PHE A 173 -24.49 6.48 -0.53
N ALA A 174 -24.69 5.17 -0.70
CA ALA A 174 -23.67 4.17 -0.44
C ALA A 174 -22.40 4.36 -1.31
N VAL A 175 -22.59 4.70 -2.60
CA VAL A 175 -21.48 5.01 -3.50
C VAL A 175 -20.75 6.29 -3.07
N LEU A 176 -21.47 7.34 -2.72
CA LEU A 176 -20.87 8.59 -2.24
C LEU A 176 -20.10 8.38 -0.93
N LEU A 177 -20.66 7.63 0.04
CA LEU A 177 -19.95 7.27 1.27
C LEU A 177 -18.69 6.44 0.97
N ALA A 178 -18.76 5.47 0.07
CA ALA A 178 -17.60 4.69 -0.31
C ALA A 178 -16.47 5.56 -0.93
N TRP A 179 -16.82 6.54 -1.77
CA TRP A 179 -15.87 7.51 -2.30
C TRP A 179 -15.32 8.45 -1.23
N ALA A 180 -16.16 8.95 -0.33
CA ALA A 180 -15.71 9.77 0.79
C ALA A 180 -14.74 9.02 1.70
N ILE A 181 -15.02 7.74 2.01
CA ILE A 181 -14.15 6.84 2.76
C ILE A 181 -12.81 6.65 2.02
N TYR A 182 -12.84 6.41 0.71
CA TYR A 182 -11.63 6.23 -0.08
C TYR A 182 -10.73 7.47 -0.07
N ILE A 183 -11.31 8.65 -0.31
CA ILE A 183 -10.58 9.93 -0.29
C ILE A 183 -10.03 10.20 1.11
N LEU A 184 -10.86 10.02 2.14
CA LEU A 184 -10.44 10.27 3.52
C LEU A 184 -9.37 9.26 3.98
N THR A 185 -9.38 8.03 3.47
CA THR A 185 -8.29 7.06 3.70
C THR A 185 -6.95 7.62 3.20
N TRP A 186 -6.91 8.22 2.00
CA TRP A 186 -5.71 8.89 1.49
C TRP A 186 -5.26 10.05 2.38
N VAL A 187 -6.20 10.89 2.83
CA VAL A 187 -5.91 12.00 3.75
C VAL A 187 -5.36 11.48 5.07
N THR A 188 -5.98 10.45 5.64
CA THR A 188 -5.55 9.83 6.89
C THR A 188 -4.15 9.25 6.78
N ILE A 189 -3.84 8.53 5.70
CA ILE A 189 -2.51 7.98 5.45
C ILE A 189 -1.48 9.10 5.27
N TYR A 190 -1.81 10.15 4.52
CA TYR A 190 -0.93 11.32 4.36
C TYR A 190 -0.62 11.96 5.72
N LEU A 191 -1.65 12.25 6.52
CA LEU A 191 -1.46 12.82 7.86
C LEU A 191 -0.62 11.90 8.76
N GLY A 192 -0.79 10.57 8.65
CA GLY A 192 0.09 9.59 9.32
C GLY A 192 1.55 9.71 8.91
N THR A 193 1.85 10.02 7.64
CA THR A 193 3.24 10.29 7.20
C THR A 193 3.76 11.60 7.78
N VAL A 194 2.91 12.62 7.94
CA VAL A 194 3.27 13.89 8.58
C VAL A 194 3.62 13.68 10.05
N VAL A 195 2.79 12.92 10.79
CA VAL A 195 3.08 12.52 12.19
C VAL A 195 4.43 11.82 12.27
N THR A 196 4.67 10.83 11.40
CA THR A 196 5.92 10.09 11.38
C THR A 196 7.13 10.99 11.07
N GLY A 197 6.95 11.98 10.20
CA GLY A 197 8.00 12.97 9.84
C GLY A 197 8.31 13.98 10.95
N SER A 198 7.41 14.18 11.93
CA SER A 198 7.64 15.01 13.12
C SER A 198 8.16 14.22 14.33
N GLY A 199 7.93 12.88 14.33
CA GLY A 199 8.18 12.00 15.46
C GLY A 199 9.62 11.46 15.57
N PRO A 200 9.89 10.57 16.56
CA PRO A 200 11.23 10.07 16.84
C PRO A 200 11.79 9.15 15.74
N HIS A 201 10.95 8.30 15.14
CA HIS A 201 11.38 7.33 14.14
C HIS A 201 11.46 7.94 12.73
N ALA A 202 12.45 8.80 12.47
CA ALA A 202 12.64 9.40 11.14
C ALA A 202 13.53 8.57 10.19
N GLY A 203 14.09 7.46 10.67
CA GLY A 203 14.88 6.52 9.87
C GLY A 203 16.39 6.63 10.04
N ASP A 204 16.88 7.66 10.70
CA ASP A 204 18.28 7.85 11.08
C ASP A 204 18.37 8.98 12.11
N ILE A 205 19.41 8.94 12.97
CA ILE A 205 19.68 9.99 13.98
C ILE A 205 19.89 11.33 13.30
N LYS A 206 20.51 11.35 12.11
CA LYS A 206 20.81 12.55 11.32
C LYS A 206 19.63 13.01 10.47
N ALA A 207 18.54 12.24 10.38
CA ALA A 207 17.41 12.60 9.57
C ALA A 207 16.70 13.86 10.08
N HIS A 208 16.41 14.77 9.15
CA HIS A 208 15.65 15.98 9.48
C HIS A 208 14.21 15.64 9.86
N ARG A 209 13.65 16.43 10.79
CA ARG A 209 12.22 16.44 11.09
C ARG A 209 11.51 17.47 10.21
N ASN A 210 10.19 17.33 10.02
CA ASN A 210 9.42 18.28 9.19
C ASN A 210 9.18 19.65 9.85
N GLY A 211 9.61 19.84 11.09
CA GLY A 211 9.49 21.09 11.84
C GLY A 211 8.09 21.36 12.41
N LEU A 212 7.14 20.44 12.23
CA LEU A 212 5.80 20.56 12.80
C LEU A 212 5.78 20.02 14.24
N GLU A 213 4.89 20.59 15.06
CA GLU A 213 4.69 20.14 16.42
C GLU A 213 4.04 18.75 16.43
N PRO A 214 4.68 17.71 17.06
CA PRO A 214 4.22 16.33 16.98
C PRO A 214 2.80 16.12 17.52
N THR A 215 2.43 16.81 18.61
CA THR A 215 1.11 16.66 19.22
C THR A 215 0.01 17.19 18.29
N GLN A 216 0.23 18.34 17.64
CA GLN A 216 -0.73 18.91 16.67
C GLN A 216 -0.86 18.04 15.43
N ALA A 217 0.26 17.53 14.89
CA ALA A 217 0.24 16.62 13.77
C ALA A 217 -0.52 15.32 14.11
N THR A 218 -0.29 14.78 15.31
CA THR A 218 -1.01 13.59 15.81
C THR A 218 -2.51 13.87 15.96
N GLN A 219 -2.88 15.02 16.52
CA GLN A 219 -4.30 15.38 16.69
C GLN A 219 -5.02 15.44 15.34
N LEU A 220 -4.44 16.09 14.33
CA LEU A 220 -5.02 16.15 12.98
C LEU A 220 -5.21 14.76 12.36
N HIS A 221 -4.22 13.87 12.56
CA HIS A 221 -4.34 12.49 12.10
C HIS A 221 -5.48 11.76 12.82
N VAL A 222 -5.59 11.89 14.13
CA VAL A 222 -6.65 11.27 14.95
C VAL A 222 -8.03 11.81 14.57
N ASP A 223 -8.17 13.11 14.30
CA ASP A 223 -9.44 13.71 13.86
C ASP A 223 -9.89 13.13 12.50
N ALA A 224 -8.95 12.95 11.57
CA ALA A 224 -9.25 12.27 10.30
C ALA A 224 -9.64 10.79 10.52
N VAL A 225 -9.00 10.08 11.46
CA VAL A 225 -9.36 8.70 11.83
C VAL A 225 -10.78 8.63 12.38
N TRP A 226 -11.16 9.50 13.33
CA TRP A 226 -12.51 9.52 13.88
C TRP A 226 -13.57 9.82 12.82
N THR A 227 -13.28 10.74 11.91
CA THR A 227 -14.16 11.03 10.77
C THR A 227 -14.32 9.80 9.87
N LEU A 228 -13.21 9.09 9.59
CA LEU A 228 -13.21 7.87 8.80
C LEU A 228 -14.01 6.75 9.49
N VAL A 229 -13.89 6.60 10.81
CA VAL A 229 -14.70 5.68 11.62
C VAL A 229 -16.19 6.00 11.50
N GLY A 230 -16.58 7.26 11.68
CA GLY A 230 -17.97 7.69 11.57
C GLY A 230 -18.58 7.38 10.20
N LEU A 231 -17.87 7.71 9.10
CA LEU A 231 -18.33 7.39 7.75
C LEU A 231 -18.43 5.88 7.52
N THR A 232 -17.50 5.11 8.07
CA THR A 232 -17.50 3.64 7.94
C THR A 232 -18.69 3.03 8.68
N ILE A 233 -19.00 3.48 9.89
CA ILE A 233 -20.19 3.06 10.63
C ILE A 233 -21.44 3.38 9.82
N GLY A 234 -21.56 4.61 9.31
CA GLY A 234 -22.69 5.02 8.47
C GLY A 234 -22.87 4.11 7.24
N LEU A 235 -21.76 3.77 6.55
CA LEU A 235 -21.82 2.86 5.42
C LEU A 235 -22.22 1.44 5.85
N ILE A 236 -21.68 0.90 6.95
CA ILE A 236 -22.04 -0.43 7.46
C ILE A 236 -23.55 -0.49 7.76
N LEU A 237 -24.09 0.49 8.48
CA LEU A 237 -25.52 0.56 8.78
C LEU A 237 -26.35 0.60 7.50
N LEU A 238 -25.96 1.39 6.51
CA LEU A 238 -26.64 1.46 5.23
C LEU A 238 -26.60 0.12 4.47
N THR A 239 -25.47 -0.61 4.52
CA THR A 239 -25.34 -1.91 3.86
C THR A 239 -26.14 -3.01 4.56
N VAL A 240 -26.35 -2.91 5.86
CA VAL A 240 -27.22 -3.82 6.61
C VAL A 240 -28.68 -3.55 6.30
N ALA A 241 -29.07 -2.27 6.23
CA ALA A 241 -30.48 -1.86 6.03
C ALA A 241 -30.94 -2.02 4.58
N ALA A 242 -30.09 -1.76 3.57
CA ALA A 242 -30.54 -1.63 2.20
C ALA A 242 -29.56 -2.15 1.12
N VAL A 243 -28.26 -1.84 1.18
CA VAL A 243 -27.33 -2.08 0.06
C VAL A 243 -26.40 -3.25 0.36
N SER A 244 -26.96 -4.47 0.36
CA SER A 244 -26.27 -5.70 0.81
C SER A 244 -25.00 -6.06 0.00
N SER A 245 -24.90 -5.63 -1.24
CA SER A 245 -23.78 -5.91 -2.14
C SER A 245 -22.45 -5.30 -1.72
N LEU A 246 -22.44 -4.21 -0.90
CA LEU A 246 -21.24 -3.62 -0.32
C LEU A 246 -20.90 -4.18 1.06
N ARG A 247 -21.79 -4.97 1.67
CA ARG A 247 -21.72 -5.38 3.07
C ARG A 247 -20.40 -6.05 3.43
N ARG A 248 -19.93 -7.00 2.61
CA ARG A 248 -18.69 -7.72 2.88
C ARG A 248 -17.46 -6.80 2.84
N ALA A 249 -17.40 -5.91 1.84
CA ALA A 249 -16.29 -4.96 1.71
C ALA A 249 -16.30 -3.92 2.84
N ALA A 250 -17.48 -3.40 3.21
CA ALA A 250 -17.64 -2.46 4.31
C ALA A 250 -17.30 -3.09 5.67
N ALA A 251 -17.72 -4.33 5.92
CA ALA A 251 -17.41 -5.06 7.16
C ALA A 251 -15.90 -5.35 7.28
N TRP A 252 -15.25 -5.77 6.18
CA TRP A 252 -13.81 -5.98 6.16
C TRP A 252 -13.06 -4.68 6.43
N PHE A 253 -13.41 -3.60 5.74
CA PHE A 253 -12.80 -2.28 5.96
C PHE A 253 -13.00 -1.80 7.42
N GLY A 254 -14.21 -1.98 7.97
CA GLY A 254 -14.51 -1.65 9.36
C GLY A 254 -13.66 -2.45 10.35
N ALA A 255 -13.47 -3.75 10.12
CA ALA A 255 -12.61 -4.58 10.96
C ALA A 255 -11.14 -4.10 10.93
N VAL A 256 -10.62 -3.76 9.74
CA VAL A 256 -9.26 -3.23 9.61
C VAL A 256 -9.12 -1.89 10.34
N ILE A 257 -10.10 -0.98 10.23
CA ILE A 257 -10.07 0.32 10.93
C ILE A 257 -10.04 0.14 12.45
N VAL A 258 -10.83 -0.78 13.00
CA VAL A 258 -10.84 -1.05 14.45
C VAL A 258 -9.47 -1.55 14.92
N VAL A 259 -8.91 -2.54 14.22
CA VAL A 259 -7.57 -3.06 14.54
C VAL A 259 -6.50 -1.98 14.45
N GLN A 260 -6.54 -1.14 13.40
CA GLN A 260 -5.61 -0.02 13.22
C GLN A 260 -5.75 1.04 14.32
N GLY A 261 -6.98 1.35 14.72
CA GLY A 261 -7.25 2.28 15.82
C GLY A 261 -6.68 1.77 17.15
N VAL A 262 -6.87 0.47 17.45
CA VAL A 262 -6.30 -0.16 18.64
C VAL A 262 -4.77 -0.13 18.61
N ILE A 263 -4.14 -0.54 17.49
CA ILE A 263 -2.67 -0.49 17.34
C ILE A 263 -2.18 0.95 17.49
N GLY A 264 -2.82 1.92 16.84
CA GLY A 264 -2.45 3.34 16.89
C GLY A 264 -2.54 3.92 18.31
N TYR A 265 -3.60 3.58 19.06
CA TYR A 265 -3.76 4.00 20.44
C TYR A 265 -2.70 3.37 21.36
N VAL A 266 -2.50 2.06 21.26
CA VAL A 266 -1.54 1.33 22.09
C VAL A 266 -0.11 1.79 21.82
N GLN A 267 0.27 1.98 20.54
CA GLN A 267 1.62 2.47 20.21
C GLN A 267 1.88 3.88 20.77
N TYR A 268 0.86 4.76 20.73
CA TYR A 268 0.98 6.11 21.29
C TYR A 268 1.13 6.06 22.82
N ALA A 269 0.26 5.30 23.50
CA ALA A 269 0.29 5.17 24.94
C ALA A 269 1.55 4.49 25.48
N ALA A 270 2.15 3.57 24.69
CA ALA A 270 3.37 2.85 25.04
C ALA A 270 4.69 3.59 24.65
N GLY A 271 4.62 4.83 24.18
CA GLY A 271 5.80 5.60 23.79
C GLY A 271 6.42 5.18 22.45
N LEU A 272 5.58 4.73 21.51
CA LEU A 272 5.93 4.37 20.13
C LEU A 272 6.91 3.18 19.99
N PRO A 273 6.65 1.99 20.57
CA PRO A 273 7.51 0.83 20.38
C PRO A 273 7.64 0.48 18.89
N GLU A 274 8.85 0.17 18.44
CA GLU A 274 9.21 -0.09 17.03
C GLU A 274 8.30 -1.13 16.36
N VAL A 275 8.03 -2.24 17.05
CA VAL A 275 7.18 -3.33 16.54
C VAL A 275 5.75 -2.83 16.26
N LEU A 276 5.17 -2.01 17.14
CA LEU A 276 3.83 -1.47 16.96
C LEU A 276 3.79 -0.45 15.81
N VAL A 277 4.86 0.35 15.64
CA VAL A 277 4.98 1.28 14.51
C VAL A 277 5.02 0.51 13.18
N VAL A 278 5.80 -0.58 13.09
CA VAL A 278 5.84 -1.43 11.89
C VAL A 278 4.48 -2.11 11.64
N LEU A 279 3.81 -2.61 12.69
CA LEU A 279 2.48 -3.19 12.57
C LEU A 279 1.43 -2.16 12.12
N HIS A 280 1.54 -0.91 12.59
CA HIS A 280 0.67 0.17 12.14
C HIS A 280 0.91 0.53 10.67
N MET A 281 2.17 0.55 10.22
CA MET A 281 2.52 0.72 8.81
C MET A 281 1.99 -0.44 7.95
N PHE A 282 2.12 -1.69 8.40
CA PHE A 282 1.50 -2.84 7.73
C PHE A 282 -0.01 -2.69 7.63
N GLY A 283 -0.68 -2.34 8.71
CA GLY A 283 -2.13 -2.17 8.73
C GLY A 283 -2.60 -1.01 7.83
N SER A 284 -1.80 0.03 7.60
CA SER A 284 -2.12 1.08 6.63
C SER A 284 -2.20 0.54 5.19
N THR A 285 -1.41 -0.51 4.85
CA THR A 285 -1.52 -1.20 3.57
C THR A 285 -2.83 -1.98 3.47
N LEU A 286 -3.24 -2.66 4.55
CA LEU A 286 -4.53 -3.36 4.61
C LEU A 286 -5.70 -2.38 4.52
N LEU A 287 -5.58 -1.21 5.13
CA LEU A 287 -6.57 -0.14 5.03
C LEU A 287 -6.72 0.34 3.57
N MET A 288 -5.61 0.57 2.87
CA MET A 288 -5.63 0.94 1.45
C MET A 288 -6.20 -0.17 0.56
N ILE A 289 -5.85 -1.44 0.82
CA ILE A 289 -6.44 -2.60 0.14
C ILE A 289 -7.96 -2.61 0.34
N GLY A 290 -8.43 -2.48 1.58
CA GLY A 290 -9.85 -2.47 1.90
C GLY A 290 -10.62 -1.30 1.26
N ALA A 291 -10.07 -0.09 1.32
CA ALA A 291 -10.66 1.08 0.66
C ALA A 291 -10.74 0.90 -0.86
N THR A 292 -9.69 0.34 -1.49
CA THR A 292 -9.69 0.03 -2.92
C THR A 292 -10.74 -1.03 -3.26
N GLN A 293 -10.86 -2.11 -2.48
CA GLN A 293 -11.89 -3.12 -2.66
C GLN A 293 -13.30 -2.54 -2.54
N LEU A 294 -13.51 -1.62 -1.58
CA LEU A 294 -14.78 -0.94 -1.38
C LEU A 294 -15.20 -0.16 -2.63
N ILE A 295 -14.30 0.65 -3.20
CA ILE A 295 -14.55 1.38 -4.45
C ILE A 295 -14.79 0.44 -5.63
N LEU A 296 -14.05 -0.65 -5.73
CA LEU A 296 -14.24 -1.62 -6.81
C LEU A 296 -15.59 -2.35 -6.70
N ALA A 297 -16.11 -2.51 -5.48
CA ALA A 297 -17.44 -3.07 -5.26
C ALA A 297 -18.58 -2.14 -5.69
N THR A 298 -18.33 -0.82 -5.81
CA THR A 298 -19.32 0.15 -6.33
C THR A 298 -19.39 0.20 -7.85
N LYS A 299 -18.37 -0.33 -8.57
CA LYS A 299 -18.34 -0.30 -10.04
C LYS A 299 -19.35 -1.28 -10.63
N GLY A 300 -20.18 -0.78 -11.52
CA GLY A 300 -21.26 -1.56 -12.13
C GLY A 300 -22.66 -1.15 -11.66
N ARG A 301 -22.77 -0.03 -10.98
CA ARG A 301 -24.02 0.54 -10.43
C ARG A 301 -24.35 1.88 -11.02
#